data_299011fa4f4fccf48a9d266b52b1ccd5
#
_entry.id   299011fa4f4fccf48a9d266b52b1ccd5
#
_cell.length_a   1.000
_cell.length_b   1.000
_cell.length_c   1.000
_cell.angle_alpha   90.00
_cell.angle_beta   90.00
_cell.angle_gamma   90.00
#
_symmetry.space_group_name_H-M   'P 1'
#
loop_
_entity.id
_entity.type
_entity.pdbx_description
1 polymer ?
#
loop_
_entity_poly.entity_id
_entity_poly.type
_entity_poly.pdbx_seq_one_letter_code
_entity_poly.pdbx_strand_id
1 'polypeptide(L)'
;MNQLDGIKQFTTVVADSGDIESIRHYQPQDATTNPSLLLKAAGLEQYGHLIEDAIAWGKKHGGTQEQQVAAASDKLAVNFGAEILKSIPGRVSTEVDARLSFDKEKSIEKARHLVDLYQQQDIDKSRILIKLAATWEGIRAAEQLEKEGINCNLTLLFSFAQARACAEASVYLISPFVGRIYDWYQARSPLEPYVVEEDPGVKSVRNIYDYFKQHRYETIVMGASFRRTEQILALTGCDRLTISPNLLKELKEKEEPVIRKLVPSSQMFHRPTPMTEAEFRWEHNQDAMAVEKLSEGIRLFAVDQRKLEDLLAAKL
;
A
#
# COMPACT_ATOMS: atom_id res chain seq x y z
N MET A 1 -26.22 -8.00 -11.49
CA MET A 1 -25.21 -7.70 -10.41
C MET A 1 -23.98 -7.20 -11.13
N ASN A 2 -23.51 -6.00 -10.80
CA ASN A 2 -22.32 -5.46 -11.43
C ASN A 2 -21.05 -6.20 -10.95
N GLN A 3 -19.95 -6.03 -11.70
CA GLN A 3 -18.68 -6.71 -11.40
C GLN A 3 -18.10 -6.32 -10.03
N LEU A 4 -18.24 -5.07 -9.60
CA LEU A 4 -17.75 -4.63 -8.28
C LEU A 4 -18.43 -5.39 -7.14
N ASP A 5 -19.76 -5.52 -7.19
CA ASP A 5 -20.51 -6.28 -6.18
C ASP A 5 -20.22 -7.78 -6.27
N GLY A 6 -19.95 -8.28 -7.47
CA GLY A 6 -19.51 -9.66 -7.68
C GLY A 6 -18.15 -9.95 -7.04
N ILE A 7 -17.17 -9.04 -7.18
CA ILE A 7 -15.84 -9.16 -6.55
C ILE A 7 -15.95 -9.16 -5.03
N LYS A 8 -16.80 -8.29 -4.45
CA LYS A 8 -17.02 -8.20 -3.00
C LYS A 8 -17.49 -9.50 -2.36
N GLN A 9 -18.04 -10.44 -3.14
CA GLN A 9 -18.44 -11.76 -2.62
C GLN A 9 -17.24 -12.67 -2.30
N PHE A 10 -16.08 -12.43 -2.91
CA PHE A 10 -14.92 -13.32 -2.82
C PHE A 10 -13.65 -12.63 -2.31
N THR A 11 -13.61 -11.30 -2.34
CA THR A 11 -12.43 -10.50 -2.06
C THR A 11 -12.82 -9.23 -1.29
N THR A 12 -12.08 -8.89 -0.28
CA THR A 12 -12.24 -7.59 0.39
C THR A 12 -11.75 -6.48 -0.53
N VAL A 13 -12.65 -5.59 -0.91
CA VAL A 13 -12.33 -4.43 -1.77
C VAL A 13 -11.83 -3.28 -0.91
N VAL A 14 -10.69 -2.74 -1.33
CA VAL A 14 -10.00 -1.60 -0.71
C VAL A 14 -9.92 -0.47 -1.74
N ALA A 15 -10.11 0.78 -1.33
CA ALA A 15 -9.96 1.92 -2.21
C ALA A 15 -8.53 2.47 -2.15
N ASP A 16 -7.91 2.62 -3.32
CA ASP A 16 -6.60 3.26 -3.48
C ASP A 16 -6.80 4.73 -3.86
N SER A 17 -7.03 5.59 -2.88
CA SER A 17 -7.39 6.99 -3.10
C SER A 17 -7.18 7.84 -1.85
N GLY A 18 -6.80 9.12 -2.08
CA GLY A 18 -6.91 10.18 -1.08
C GLY A 18 -8.21 11.00 -1.21
N ASP A 19 -9.01 10.75 -2.25
CA ASP A 19 -10.29 11.43 -2.46
C ASP A 19 -11.41 10.75 -1.66
N ILE A 20 -11.81 11.41 -0.58
CA ILE A 20 -12.75 10.90 0.41
C ILE A 20 -14.16 10.74 -0.18
N GLU A 21 -14.56 11.58 -1.12
CA GLU A 21 -15.87 11.48 -1.77
C GLU A 21 -15.97 10.22 -2.63
N SER A 22 -14.92 9.91 -3.40
CA SER A 22 -14.83 8.67 -4.15
C SER A 22 -14.86 7.45 -3.23
N ILE A 23 -14.16 7.48 -2.11
CA ILE A 23 -14.18 6.41 -1.10
C ILE A 23 -15.60 6.21 -0.58
N ARG A 24 -16.28 7.28 -0.19
CA ARG A 24 -17.66 7.25 0.31
C ARG A 24 -18.64 6.66 -0.71
N HIS A 25 -18.45 6.98 -1.99
CA HIS A 25 -19.31 6.52 -3.07
C HIS A 25 -19.24 5.01 -3.32
N TYR A 26 -18.04 4.41 -3.24
CA TYR A 26 -17.83 2.99 -3.53
C TYR A 26 -17.94 2.06 -2.31
N GLN A 27 -17.98 2.63 -1.11
CA GLN A 27 -18.12 1.90 0.17
C GLN A 27 -17.14 0.71 0.28
N PRO A 28 -15.83 0.94 0.18
CA PRO A 28 -14.84 -0.11 0.39
C PRO A 28 -14.75 -0.48 1.87
N GLN A 29 -14.14 -1.63 2.16
CA GLN A 29 -13.86 -2.05 3.53
C GLN A 29 -12.75 -1.21 4.15
N ASP A 30 -11.65 -1.02 3.41
CA ASP A 30 -10.45 -0.30 3.82
C ASP A 30 -10.06 0.74 2.76
N ALA A 31 -9.06 1.57 3.07
CA ALA A 31 -8.46 2.49 2.13
C ALA A 31 -6.93 2.51 2.25
N THR A 32 -6.25 2.75 1.13
CA THR A 32 -4.81 2.96 1.08
C THR A 32 -4.50 4.36 0.55
N THR A 33 -3.51 5.01 1.15
CA THR A 33 -2.94 6.26 0.68
C THR A 33 -1.45 6.08 0.38
N ASN A 34 -0.87 7.05 -0.28
CA ASN A 34 0.56 7.19 -0.51
C ASN A 34 0.87 8.66 -0.79
N PRO A 35 2.16 9.08 -0.86
CA PRO A 35 2.51 10.49 -1.08
C PRO A 35 1.88 11.09 -2.36
N SER A 36 1.82 10.33 -3.44
CA SER A 36 1.24 10.80 -4.71
C SER A 36 -0.27 11.07 -4.60
N LEU A 37 -0.99 10.18 -3.92
CA LEU A 37 -2.43 10.32 -3.66
C LEU A 37 -2.74 11.49 -2.72
N LEU A 38 -1.93 11.67 -1.68
CA LEU A 38 -2.07 12.80 -0.75
C LEU A 38 -1.78 14.13 -1.45
N LEU A 39 -0.74 14.20 -2.28
CA LEU A 39 -0.42 15.39 -3.07
C LEU A 39 -1.58 15.77 -3.99
N LYS A 40 -2.17 14.79 -4.68
CA LYS A 40 -3.33 15.01 -5.54
C LYS A 40 -4.55 15.49 -4.75
N ALA A 41 -4.85 14.89 -3.61
CA ALA A 41 -5.96 15.27 -2.77
C ALA A 41 -5.77 16.65 -2.14
N ALA A 42 -4.55 17.01 -1.74
CA ALA A 42 -4.20 18.33 -1.21
C ALA A 42 -4.42 19.48 -2.22
N GLY A 43 -4.51 19.18 -3.51
CA GLY A 43 -4.88 20.15 -4.56
C GLY A 43 -6.39 20.42 -4.67
N LEU A 44 -7.23 19.70 -3.94
CA LEU A 44 -8.69 19.86 -3.98
C LEU A 44 -9.17 20.83 -2.90
N GLU A 45 -9.94 21.84 -3.30
CA GLU A 45 -10.40 22.92 -2.38
C GLU A 45 -11.17 22.38 -1.15
N GLN A 46 -11.96 21.33 -1.32
CA GLN A 46 -12.74 20.75 -0.23
C GLN A 46 -11.90 20.24 0.94
N TYR A 47 -10.61 19.96 0.73
CA TYR A 47 -9.69 19.49 1.78
C TYR A 47 -8.77 20.58 2.33
N GLY A 48 -8.99 21.84 1.97
CA GLY A 48 -8.20 22.98 2.44
C GLY A 48 -8.11 23.07 3.97
N HIS A 49 -9.18 22.74 4.67
CA HIS A 49 -9.22 22.73 6.14
C HIS A 49 -8.26 21.73 6.78
N LEU A 50 -7.99 20.59 6.12
CA LEU A 50 -7.02 19.59 6.59
C LEU A 50 -5.59 20.11 6.48
N ILE A 51 -5.32 20.90 5.43
CA ILE A 51 -4.03 21.56 5.21
C ILE A 51 -3.83 22.68 6.24
N GLU A 52 -4.85 23.51 6.46
CA GLU A 52 -4.80 24.61 7.45
C GLU A 52 -4.50 24.09 8.86
N ASP A 53 -5.16 23.00 9.28
CA ASP A 53 -4.90 22.36 10.57
C ASP A 53 -3.46 21.82 10.65
N ALA A 54 -2.96 21.19 9.59
CA ALA A 54 -1.59 20.68 9.55
C ALA A 54 -0.56 21.82 9.63
N ILE A 55 -0.81 22.95 8.98
CA ILE A 55 0.05 24.15 9.04
C ILE A 55 0.04 24.75 10.45
N ALA A 56 -1.14 24.89 11.06
CA ALA A 56 -1.25 25.37 12.44
C ALA A 56 -0.47 24.46 13.41
N TRP A 57 -0.53 23.15 13.20
CA TRP A 57 0.24 22.18 13.95
C TRP A 57 1.74 22.36 13.77
N GLY A 58 2.22 22.52 12.52
CA GLY A 58 3.63 22.75 12.21
C GLY A 58 4.16 24.03 12.88
N LYS A 59 3.41 25.14 12.82
CA LYS A 59 3.74 26.39 13.51
C LYS A 59 3.84 26.23 15.02
N LYS A 60 2.88 25.50 15.61
CA LYS A 60 2.86 25.22 17.06
C LYS A 60 4.04 24.32 17.48
N HIS A 61 4.48 23.42 16.62
CA HIS A 61 5.64 22.56 16.88
C HIS A 61 6.91 23.41 17.11
N GLY A 62 7.05 24.51 16.36
CA GLY A 62 8.20 25.41 16.46
C GLY A 62 9.47 24.84 15.82
N GLY A 63 10.61 25.46 16.14
CA GLY A 63 11.89 25.07 15.56
C GLY A 63 12.17 25.71 14.21
N THR A 64 13.03 25.08 13.42
CA THR A 64 13.35 25.54 12.07
C THR A 64 12.18 25.36 11.11
N GLN A 65 12.20 26.05 9.97
CA GLN A 65 11.16 25.87 8.95
C GLN A 65 11.07 24.40 8.49
N GLU A 66 12.20 23.74 8.32
CA GLU A 66 12.23 22.29 7.97
C GLU A 66 11.54 21.43 9.01
N GLN A 67 11.75 21.71 10.30
CA GLN A 67 11.08 20.98 11.38
C GLN A 67 9.57 21.24 11.39
N GLN A 68 9.16 22.47 11.14
CA GLN A 68 7.73 22.83 11.05
C GLN A 68 7.07 22.16 9.83
N VAL A 69 7.74 22.14 8.67
CA VAL A 69 7.26 21.43 7.46
C VAL A 69 7.12 19.95 7.71
N ALA A 70 8.13 19.32 8.31
CA ALA A 70 8.08 17.89 8.63
C ALA A 70 6.91 17.56 9.58
N ALA A 71 6.72 18.35 10.64
CA ALA A 71 5.61 18.18 11.56
C ALA A 71 4.24 18.38 10.86
N ALA A 72 4.13 19.40 10.00
CA ALA A 72 2.92 19.65 9.21
C ALA A 72 2.64 18.52 8.22
N SER A 73 3.66 17.95 7.58
CA SER A 73 3.52 16.85 6.64
C SER A 73 3.00 15.58 7.31
N ASP A 74 3.55 15.21 8.46
CA ASP A 74 3.08 14.07 9.25
C ASP A 74 1.62 14.27 9.69
N LYS A 75 1.32 15.48 10.18
CA LYS A 75 -0.04 15.84 10.61
C LYS A 75 -1.03 15.79 9.45
N LEU A 76 -0.64 16.24 8.25
CA LEU A 76 -1.49 16.21 7.07
C LEU A 76 -1.84 14.78 6.65
N ALA A 77 -0.85 13.88 6.64
CA ALA A 77 -1.08 12.47 6.34
C ALA A 77 -2.08 11.84 7.31
N VAL A 78 -1.94 12.14 8.61
CA VAL A 78 -2.87 11.68 9.66
C VAL A 78 -4.24 12.32 9.50
N ASN A 79 -4.33 13.60 9.18
CA ASN A 79 -5.61 14.29 8.96
C ASN A 79 -6.40 13.67 7.82
N PHE A 80 -5.75 13.36 6.68
CA PHE A 80 -6.40 12.63 5.59
C PHE A 80 -6.85 11.24 6.02
N GLY A 81 -6.00 10.49 6.69
CA GLY A 81 -6.33 9.17 7.19
C GLY A 81 -7.51 9.19 8.18
N ALA A 82 -7.53 10.14 9.10
CA ALA A 82 -8.61 10.32 10.07
C ALA A 82 -9.94 10.67 9.38
N GLU A 83 -9.90 11.52 8.35
CA GLU A 83 -11.11 11.86 7.60
C GLU A 83 -11.62 10.67 6.78
N ILE A 84 -10.73 9.91 6.15
CA ILE A 84 -11.08 8.67 5.43
C ILE A 84 -11.75 7.66 6.37
N LEU A 85 -11.23 7.49 7.60
CA LEU A 85 -11.77 6.56 8.59
C LEU A 85 -13.21 6.82 8.99
N LYS A 86 -13.71 8.05 8.83
CA LYS A 86 -15.14 8.36 9.02
C LYS A 86 -16.04 7.73 7.96
N SER A 87 -15.48 7.33 6.83
CA SER A 87 -16.21 6.83 5.65
C SER A 87 -16.03 5.34 5.38
N ILE A 88 -15.16 4.66 6.12
CA ILE A 88 -14.89 3.23 5.97
C ILE A 88 -15.03 2.49 7.31
N PRO A 89 -15.50 1.23 7.30
CA PRO A 89 -15.62 0.45 8.54
C PRO A 89 -14.29 -0.13 9.03
N GLY A 90 -13.33 -0.32 8.14
CA GLY A 90 -12.06 -0.98 8.42
C GLY A 90 -10.90 -0.04 8.72
N ARG A 91 -9.78 -0.22 8.00
CA ARG A 91 -8.49 0.41 8.28
C ARG A 91 -8.04 1.33 7.16
N VAL A 92 -7.25 2.33 7.50
CA VAL A 92 -6.50 3.15 6.55
C VAL A 92 -5.01 2.84 6.62
N SER A 93 -4.34 2.73 5.48
CA SER A 93 -2.88 2.64 5.39
C SER A 93 -2.29 4.03 5.24
N THR A 94 -1.38 4.38 6.16
CA THR A 94 -0.62 5.65 6.17
C THR A 94 0.86 5.34 6.03
N GLU A 95 1.51 5.95 5.04
CA GLU A 95 2.86 5.59 4.62
C GLU A 95 3.93 6.41 5.35
N VAL A 96 4.96 5.72 5.80
CA VAL A 96 6.20 6.32 6.32
C VAL A 96 6.98 6.93 5.14
N ASP A 97 7.65 8.05 5.40
CA ASP A 97 8.48 8.75 4.41
C ASP A 97 9.43 7.79 3.68
N ALA A 98 9.34 7.76 2.36
CA ALA A 98 10.13 6.86 1.52
C ALA A 98 11.65 7.08 1.66
N ARG A 99 12.08 8.26 2.09
CA ARG A 99 13.50 8.56 2.37
C ARG A 99 14.06 7.76 3.55
N LEU A 100 13.19 7.17 4.38
CA LEU A 100 13.55 6.30 5.50
C LEU A 100 13.61 4.81 5.11
N SER A 101 13.40 4.46 3.85
CA SER A 101 13.28 3.07 3.39
C SER A 101 14.48 2.17 3.72
N PHE A 102 15.65 2.76 3.95
CA PHE A 102 16.90 2.05 4.29
C PHE A 102 17.38 2.32 5.72
N ASP A 103 16.54 2.93 6.57
CA ASP A 103 16.82 3.22 7.97
C ASP A 103 15.73 2.59 8.85
N LYS A 104 16.04 1.41 9.38
CA LYS A 104 15.12 0.64 10.22
C LYS A 104 14.67 1.43 11.44
N GLU A 105 15.61 2.03 12.18
CA GLU A 105 15.31 2.68 13.46
C GLU A 105 14.44 3.93 13.25
N LYS A 106 14.80 4.78 12.29
CA LYS A 106 13.99 5.95 11.96
C LYS A 106 12.62 5.59 11.38
N SER A 107 12.51 4.49 10.66
CA SER A 107 11.22 3.97 10.20
C SER A 107 10.31 3.57 11.36
N ILE A 108 10.87 2.92 12.39
CA ILE A 108 10.14 2.55 13.62
C ILE A 108 9.71 3.82 14.37
N GLU A 109 10.63 4.77 14.58
CA GLU A 109 10.33 6.04 15.25
C GLU A 109 9.20 6.81 14.54
N LYS A 110 9.29 6.92 13.20
CA LYS A 110 8.26 7.58 12.38
C LYS A 110 6.92 6.86 12.48
N ALA A 111 6.91 5.54 12.42
CA ALA A 111 5.69 4.74 12.55
C ALA A 111 4.98 4.97 13.90
N ARG A 112 5.74 4.93 14.99
CA ARG A 112 5.21 5.23 16.34
C ARG A 112 4.66 6.64 16.43
N HIS A 113 5.39 7.62 15.87
CA HIS A 113 4.94 9.02 15.84
C HIS A 113 3.61 9.19 15.09
N LEU A 114 3.45 8.56 13.92
CA LEU A 114 2.19 8.59 13.18
C LEU A 114 1.03 7.97 13.97
N VAL A 115 1.27 6.84 14.64
CA VAL A 115 0.28 6.21 15.51
C VAL A 115 -0.11 7.13 16.66
N ASP A 116 0.85 7.80 17.31
CA ASP A 116 0.59 8.76 18.38
C ASP A 116 -0.26 9.93 17.89
N LEU A 117 -0.03 10.45 16.69
CA LEU A 117 -0.84 11.50 16.08
C LEU A 117 -2.30 11.05 15.83
N TYR A 118 -2.51 9.78 15.43
CA TYR A 118 -3.86 9.22 15.34
C TYR A 118 -4.52 9.08 16.71
N GLN A 119 -3.80 8.59 17.72
CA GLN A 119 -4.33 8.45 19.07
C GLN A 119 -4.73 9.80 19.69
N GLN A 120 -4.01 10.87 19.37
CA GLN A 120 -4.38 12.24 19.78
C GLN A 120 -5.70 12.73 19.14
N GLN A 121 -6.20 12.04 18.13
CA GLN A 121 -7.51 12.25 17.51
C GLN A 121 -8.53 11.17 17.91
N ASP A 122 -8.31 10.46 19.01
CA ASP A 122 -9.15 9.39 19.53
C ASP A 122 -9.32 8.21 18.53
N ILE A 123 -8.33 8.00 17.66
CA ILE A 123 -8.31 6.88 16.70
C ILE A 123 -7.39 5.78 17.22
N ASP A 124 -7.99 4.62 17.49
CA ASP A 124 -7.26 3.45 17.97
C ASP A 124 -6.36 2.86 16.87
N LYS A 125 -5.19 2.37 17.27
CA LYS A 125 -4.21 1.76 16.35
C LYS A 125 -4.76 0.56 15.57
N SER A 126 -5.82 -0.10 16.05
CA SER A 126 -6.50 -1.18 15.32
C SER A 126 -7.18 -0.71 14.02
N ARG A 127 -7.38 0.60 13.84
CA ARG A 127 -7.93 1.22 12.63
C ARG A 127 -6.87 1.66 11.62
N ILE A 128 -5.59 1.39 11.89
CA ILE A 128 -4.45 1.92 11.12
C ILE A 128 -3.57 0.77 10.66
N LEU A 129 -3.05 0.89 9.45
CA LEU A 129 -1.89 0.15 8.98
C LEU A 129 -0.76 1.13 8.68
N ILE A 130 0.40 0.92 9.28
CA ILE A 130 1.60 1.68 8.90
C ILE A 130 2.19 1.07 7.65
N LYS A 131 2.31 1.88 6.60
CA LYS A 131 2.78 1.45 5.29
C LYS A 131 4.27 1.74 5.14
N LEU A 132 5.05 0.72 4.82
CA LEU A 132 6.52 0.75 4.72
C LEU A 132 6.96 0.13 3.39
N ALA A 133 7.99 0.67 2.76
CA ALA A 133 8.59 0.01 1.59
C ALA A 133 9.21 -1.33 2.00
N ALA A 134 9.01 -2.35 1.15
CA ALA A 134 9.49 -3.73 1.40
C ALA A 134 10.98 -3.88 1.08
N THR A 135 11.82 -3.02 1.64
CA THR A 135 13.27 -3.21 1.77
C THR A 135 13.56 -4.16 2.94
N TRP A 136 14.78 -4.67 3.05
CA TRP A 136 15.17 -5.46 4.22
C TRP A 136 14.93 -4.69 5.52
N GLU A 137 15.38 -3.44 5.55
CA GLU A 137 15.22 -2.54 6.70
C GLU A 137 13.75 -2.27 7.02
N GLY A 138 12.93 -2.04 6.00
CA GLY A 138 11.47 -1.84 6.17
C GLY A 138 10.76 -3.09 6.69
N ILE A 139 11.14 -4.27 6.22
CA ILE A 139 10.60 -5.56 6.71
C ILE A 139 11.01 -5.81 8.18
N ARG A 140 12.26 -5.52 8.54
CA ARG A 140 12.72 -5.64 9.94
C ARG A 140 12.07 -4.61 10.86
N ALA A 141 11.79 -3.39 10.35
CA ALA A 141 11.02 -2.40 11.09
C ALA A 141 9.59 -2.90 11.34
N ALA A 142 8.93 -3.42 10.31
CA ALA A 142 7.59 -3.99 10.43
C ALA A 142 7.53 -5.16 11.43
N GLU A 143 8.50 -6.06 11.41
CA GLU A 143 8.59 -7.16 12.39
C GLU A 143 8.60 -6.66 13.84
N GLN A 144 9.32 -5.57 14.12
CA GLN A 144 9.35 -4.96 15.44
C GLN A 144 8.01 -4.30 15.79
N LEU A 145 7.44 -3.54 14.86
CA LEU A 145 6.16 -2.85 15.05
C LEU A 145 5.00 -3.82 15.27
N GLU A 146 4.98 -4.95 14.56
CA GLU A 146 3.96 -6.00 14.75
C GLU A 146 4.00 -6.58 16.18
N LYS A 147 5.20 -6.76 16.75
CA LYS A 147 5.35 -7.20 18.16
C LYS A 147 4.82 -6.16 19.16
N GLU A 148 4.75 -4.90 18.77
CA GLU A 148 4.18 -3.80 19.55
C GLU A 148 2.67 -3.64 19.34
N GLY A 149 2.07 -4.48 18.50
CA GLY A 149 0.65 -4.41 18.12
C GLY A 149 0.34 -3.29 17.15
N ILE A 150 1.35 -2.78 16.42
CA ILE A 150 1.19 -1.84 15.30
C ILE A 150 1.24 -2.65 14.01
N ASN A 151 0.10 -2.84 13.38
CA ASN A 151 0.02 -3.61 12.14
C ASN A 151 0.56 -2.82 10.95
N CYS A 152 1.26 -3.52 10.05
CA CYS A 152 1.95 -2.93 8.92
C CYS A 152 1.42 -3.43 7.58
N ASN A 153 1.56 -2.56 6.56
CA ASN A 153 1.34 -2.85 5.15
C ASN A 153 2.67 -2.64 4.41
N LEU A 154 3.30 -3.72 3.95
CA LEU A 154 4.57 -3.65 3.20
C LEU A 154 4.26 -3.44 1.71
N THR A 155 4.70 -2.30 1.20
CA THR A 155 4.46 -1.82 -0.17
C THR A 155 5.71 -1.80 -1.02
N LEU A 156 5.58 -1.37 -2.29
CA LEU A 156 6.65 -1.45 -3.29
C LEU A 156 7.22 -2.87 -3.35
N LEU A 157 6.32 -3.83 -3.41
CA LEU A 157 6.63 -5.25 -3.39
C LEU A 157 6.50 -5.80 -4.81
N PHE A 158 7.60 -6.26 -5.36
CA PHE A 158 7.76 -6.69 -6.74
C PHE A 158 8.36 -8.09 -6.88
N SER A 159 9.20 -8.54 -5.93
CA SER A 159 9.85 -9.84 -5.97
C SER A 159 9.20 -10.85 -5.02
N PHE A 160 9.37 -12.12 -5.34
CA PHE A 160 8.97 -13.20 -4.45
C PHE A 160 9.79 -13.20 -3.15
N ALA A 161 11.08 -12.84 -3.22
CA ALA A 161 11.93 -12.70 -2.03
C ALA A 161 11.37 -11.68 -1.01
N GLN A 162 10.88 -10.53 -1.50
CA GLN A 162 10.22 -9.54 -0.63
C GLN A 162 8.98 -10.14 0.05
N ALA A 163 8.12 -10.81 -0.71
CA ALA A 163 6.89 -11.41 -0.17
C ALA A 163 7.21 -12.47 0.89
N ARG A 164 8.15 -13.36 0.59
CA ARG A 164 8.59 -14.42 1.52
C ARG A 164 9.15 -13.83 2.82
N ALA A 165 10.05 -12.86 2.73
CA ALA A 165 10.63 -12.22 3.91
C ALA A 165 9.58 -11.52 4.78
N CYS A 166 8.55 -10.90 4.18
CA CYS A 166 7.43 -10.31 4.91
C CYS A 166 6.61 -11.37 5.66
N ALA A 167 6.32 -12.50 5.03
CA ALA A 167 5.59 -13.60 5.66
C ALA A 167 6.38 -14.21 6.83
N GLU A 168 7.68 -14.42 6.65
CA GLU A 168 8.59 -14.91 7.69
C GLU A 168 8.70 -13.94 8.88
N ALA A 169 8.56 -12.63 8.63
CA ALA A 169 8.51 -11.58 9.65
C ALA A 169 7.13 -11.44 10.32
N SER A 170 6.16 -12.25 9.95
CA SER A 170 4.77 -12.21 10.45
C SER A 170 4.10 -10.83 10.26
N VAL A 171 4.39 -10.16 9.16
CA VAL A 171 3.76 -8.90 8.77
C VAL A 171 2.27 -9.11 8.54
N TYR A 172 1.43 -8.18 9.00
CA TYR A 172 -0.02 -8.27 8.88
C TYR A 172 -0.50 -8.32 7.42
N LEU A 173 0.05 -7.44 6.56
CA LEU A 173 -0.42 -7.32 5.18
C LEU A 173 0.72 -6.90 4.24
N ILE A 174 0.71 -7.44 3.02
CA ILE A 174 1.57 -7.02 1.92
C ILE A 174 0.75 -6.51 0.75
N SER A 175 1.32 -5.54 0.01
CA SER A 175 0.74 -4.95 -1.20
C SER A 175 1.62 -5.24 -2.42
N PRO A 176 1.60 -6.45 -2.99
CA PRO A 176 2.33 -6.73 -4.24
C PRO A 176 1.71 -5.98 -5.41
N PHE A 177 2.56 -5.37 -6.24
CA PHE A 177 2.14 -4.55 -7.36
C PHE A 177 1.93 -5.39 -8.62
N VAL A 178 0.81 -5.15 -9.31
CA VAL A 178 0.46 -5.83 -10.56
C VAL A 178 0.82 -4.97 -11.77
N GLY A 179 0.30 -3.77 -11.85
CA GLY A 179 0.42 -2.91 -13.03
C GLY A 179 1.84 -2.43 -13.29
N ARG A 180 2.62 -2.11 -12.26
CA ARG A 180 4.02 -1.69 -12.46
C ARG A 180 4.92 -2.85 -12.92
N ILE A 181 4.63 -4.08 -12.52
CA ILE A 181 5.29 -5.27 -13.06
C ILE A 181 4.92 -5.42 -14.54
N TYR A 182 3.63 -5.36 -14.86
CA TYR A 182 3.14 -5.39 -16.23
C TYR A 182 3.85 -4.34 -17.10
N ASP A 183 3.91 -3.08 -16.67
CA ASP A 183 4.55 -1.99 -17.41
C ASP A 183 6.01 -2.29 -17.75
N TRP A 184 6.77 -2.84 -16.79
CA TRP A 184 8.18 -3.16 -16.98
C TRP A 184 8.40 -4.22 -18.08
N TYR A 185 7.60 -5.29 -18.04
CA TYR A 185 7.68 -6.37 -19.05
C TYR A 185 7.13 -5.90 -20.40
N GLN A 186 6.02 -5.16 -20.42
CA GLN A 186 5.43 -4.66 -21.66
C GLN A 186 6.36 -3.69 -22.40
N ALA A 187 7.09 -2.85 -21.69
CA ALA A 187 8.07 -1.95 -22.29
C ALA A 187 9.24 -2.67 -22.97
N ARG A 188 9.49 -3.92 -22.60
CA ARG A 188 10.57 -4.76 -23.12
C ARG A 188 10.08 -5.80 -24.14
N SER A 189 8.78 -5.92 -24.30
CA SER A 189 8.15 -6.80 -25.28
C SER A 189 7.40 -5.94 -26.31
N PRO A 190 7.96 -5.70 -27.51
CA PRO A 190 7.36 -4.81 -28.50
C PRO A 190 6.13 -5.40 -29.20
N LEU A 191 5.75 -6.63 -28.88
CA LEU A 191 4.62 -7.32 -29.46
C LEU A 191 3.31 -6.98 -28.72
N GLU A 192 2.22 -7.62 -29.09
CA GLU A 192 0.89 -7.49 -28.53
C GLU A 192 0.88 -7.37 -26.97
N PRO A 193 -0.03 -6.59 -26.39
CA PRO A 193 -0.23 -6.59 -24.94
C PRO A 193 -0.46 -8.00 -24.40
N TYR A 194 0.09 -8.29 -23.23
CA TYR A 194 -0.14 -9.58 -22.56
C TYR A 194 -1.63 -9.86 -22.41
N VAL A 195 -2.06 -11.05 -22.79
CA VAL A 195 -3.36 -11.56 -22.33
C VAL A 195 -3.31 -11.74 -20.82
N VAL A 196 -4.44 -11.59 -20.14
CA VAL A 196 -4.46 -11.49 -18.67
C VAL A 196 -3.92 -12.76 -17.99
N GLU A 197 -4.09 -13.93 -18.60
CA GLU A 197 -3.60 -15.20 -18.10
C GLU A 197 -2.07 -15.27 -18.09
N GLU A 198 -1.43 -14.55 -18.99
CA GLU A 198 0.03 -14.47 -19.13
C GLU A 198 0.63 -13.20 -18.52
N ASP A 199 -0.20 -12.32 -17.97
CA ASP A 199 0.22 -11.07 -17.34
C ASP A 199 1.21 -11.34 -16.18
N PRO A 200 2.45 -10.84 -16.26
CA PRO A 200 3.48 -11.15 -15.26
C PRO A 200 3.15 -10.60 -13.87
N GLY A 201 2.41 -9.49 -13.79
CA GLY A 201 1.94 -8.94 -12.51
C GLY A 201 0.87 -9.80 -11.87
N VAL A 202 -0.08 -10.30 -12.65
CA VAL A 202 -1.11 -11.24 -12.18
C VAL A 202 -0.46 -12.55 -11.72
N LYS A 203 0.46 -13.11 -12.51
CA LYS A 203 1.20 -14.33 -12.14
C LYS A 203 1.98 -14.16 -10.84
N SER A 204 2.63 -13.01 -10.65
CA SER A 204 3.38 -12.70 -9.43
C SER A 204 2.49 -12.77 -8.18
N VAL A 205 1.35 -12.08 -8.18
CA VAL A 205 0.42 -12.07 -7.03
C VAL A 205 -0.19 -13.45 -6.80
N ARG A 206 -0.55 -14.17 -7.86
CA ARG A 206 -1.06 -15.55 -7.75
C ARG A 206 -0.05 -16.48 -7.08
N ASN A 207 1.21 -16.43 -7.49
CA ASN A 207 2.28 -17.25 -6.92
C ASN A 207 2.50 -16.93 -5.43
N ILE A 208 2.46 -15.65 -5.04
CA ILE A 208 2.58 -15.23 -3.65
C ILE A 208 1.39 -15.75 -2.83
N TYR A 209 0.17 -15.59 -3.34
CA TYR A 209 -1.05 -16.07 -2.69
C TYR A 209 -0.98 -17.58 -2.44
N ASP A 210 -0.68 -18.36 -3.47
CA ASP A 210 -0.59 -19.81 -3.38
C ASP A 210 0.46 -20.25 -2.36
N TYR A 211 1.65 -19.65 -2.41
CA TYR A 211 2.72 -19.92 -1.45
C TYR A 211 2.31 -19.62 -0.01
N PHE A 212 1.68 -18.47 0.24
CA PHE A 212 1.25 -18.11 1.59
C PHE A 212 0.21 -19.09 2.12
N LYS A 213 -0.77 -19.46 1.31
CA LYS A 213 -1.80 -20.42 1.71
C LYS A 213 -1.23 -21.83 1.93
N GLN A 214 -0.37 -22.30 1.04
CA GLN A 214 0.29 -23.61 1.15
C GLN A 214 1.17 -23.73 2.39
N HIS A 215 1.84 -22.65 2.79
CA HIS A 215 2.72 -22.63 3.96
C HIS A 215 2.02 -22.09 5.24
N ARG A 216 0.71 -21.87 5.18
CA ARG A 216 -0.10 -21.37 6.30
C ARG A 216 0.42 -20.08 6.90
N TYR A 217 0.89 -19.15 6.07
CA TYR A 217 1.18 -17.80 6.51
C TYR A 217 -0.11 -17.01 6.66
N GLU A 218 -0.23 -16.26 7.76
CA GLU A 218 -1.42 -15.45 8.06
C GLU A 218 -1.38 -14.07 7.39
N THR A 219 -0.22 -13.68 6.87
CA THR A 219 -0.04 -12.41 6.16
C THR A 219 -1.06 -12.28 5.03
N ILE A 220 -1.81 -11.19 5.05
CA ILE A 220 -2.83 -10.87 4.05
C ILE A 220 -2.14 -10.45 2.76
N VAL A 221 -2.57 -11.01 1.64
CA VAL A 221 -2.12 -10.62 0.30
C VAL A 221 -3.13 -9.63 -0.29
N MET A 222 -2.69 -8.42 -0.56
CA MET A 222 -3.49 -7.38 -1.20
C MET A 222 -2.87 -6.96 -2.53
N GLY A 223 -3.43 -7.43 -3.64
CA GLY A 223 -3.02 -6.97 -4.96
C GLY A 223 -3.22 -5.47 -5.12
N ALA A 224 -2.26 -4.79 -5.74
CA ALA A 224 -2.22 -3.33 -5.85
C ALA A 224 -1.74 -2.87 -7.24
N SER A 225 -1.97 -1.58 -7.53
CA SER A 225 -1.44 -0.93 -8.74
C SER A 225 -1.94 -1.58 -10.03
N PHE A 226 -3.25 -1.59 -10.24
CA PHE A 226 -3.86 -2.15 -11.45
C PHE A 226 -3.87 -1.15 -12.60
N ARG A 227 -3.80 -1.66 -13.84
CA ARG A 227 -3.91 -0.89 -15.08
C ARG A 227 -5.26 -1.07 -15.78
N ARG A 228 -5.90 -2.24 -15.57
CA ARG A 228 -7.16 -2.62 -16.23
C ARG A 228 -7.98 -3.55 -15.36
N THR A 229 -9.28 -3.57 -15.59
CA THR A 229 -10.23 -4.38 -14.80
C THR A 229 -9.98 -5.88 -14.93
N GLU A 230 -9.45 -6.34 -16.06
CA GLU A 230 -9.13 -7.76 -16.31
C GLU A 230 -8.08 -8.29 -15.30
N GLN A 231 -7.10 -7.47 -14.90
CA GLN A 231 -6.12 -7.84 -13.88
C GLN A 231 -6.80 -8.06 -12.51
N ILE A 232 -7.78 -7.23 -12.19
CA ILE A 232 -8.55 -7.32 -10.95
C ILE A 232 -9.40 -8.59 -10.95
N LEU A 233 -10.12 -8.83 -12.06
CA LEU A 233 -10.98 -10.01 -12.22
C LEU A 233 -10.18 -11.32 -12.18
N ALA A 234 -8.96 -11.33 -12.73
CA ALA A 234 -8.05 -12.49 -12.72
C ALA A 234 -7.53 -12.83 -11.30
N LEU A 235 -7.64 -11.89 -10.35
CA LEU A 235 -7.22 -12.06 -8.96
C LEU A 235 -8.40 -12.15 -7.98
N THR A 236 -9.62 -12.27 -8.48
CA THR A 236 -10.80 -12.44 -7.62
C THR A 236 -10.66 -13.68 -6.75
N GLY A 237 -10.83 -13.53 -5.44
CA GLY A 237 -10.53 -14.54 -4.43
C GLY A 237 -9.23 -14.28 -3.68
N CYS A 238 -8.40 -13.34 -4.13
CA CYS A 238 -7.31 -12.78 -3.32
C CYS A 238 -7.88 -12.22 -2.02
N ASP A 239 -7.09 -12.21 -0.96
CA ASP A 239 -7.57 -11.75 0.35
C ASP A 239 -8.11 -10.31 0.26
N ARG A 240 -7.35 -9.42 -0.38
CA ARG A 240 -7.75 -8.03 -0.65
C ARG A 240 -7.24 -7.57 -2.02
N LEU A 241 -7.93 -6.58 -2.58
CA LEU A 241 -7.49 -5.85 -3.77
C LEU A 241 -7.71 -4.36 -3.52
N THR A 242 -6.66 -3.55 -3.62
CA THR A 242 -6.77 -2.09 -3.53
C THR A 242 -6.87 -1.50 -4.93
N ILE A 243 -7.97 -0.82 -5.19
CA ILE A 243 -8.44 -0.47 -6.53
C ILE A 243 -8.64 1.05 -6.62
N SER A 244 -8.12 1.66 -7.68
CA SER A 244 -8.32 3.09 -7.94
C SER A 244 -9.78 3.44 -8.25
N PRO A 245 -10.22 4.69 -7.98
CA PRO A 245 -11.59 5.12 -8.25
C PRO A 245 -12.05 4.91 -9.69
N ASN A 246 -11.17 5.12 -10.67
CA ASN A 246 -11.51 4.92 -12.09
C ASN A 246 -11.85 3.46 -12.38
N LEU A 247 -11.05 2.52 -11.88
CA LEU A 247 -11.30 1.10 -12.07
C LEU A 247 -12.49 0.62 -11.24
N LEU A 248 -12.73 1.18 -10.04
CA LEU A 248 -13.96 0.91 -9.27
C LEU A 248 -15.20 1.32 -10.05
N LYS A 249 -15.14 2.49 -10.74
CA LYS A 249 -16.21 2.95 -11.60
C LYS A 249 -16.47 1.98 -12.74
N GLU A 250 -15.45 1.61 -13.49
CA GLU A 250 -15.57 0.67 -14.62
C GLU A 250 -16.19 -0.67 -14.18
N LEU A 251 -15.76 -1.22 -13.03
CA LEU A 251 -16.30 -2.47 -12.46
C LEU A 251 -17.78 -2.31 -12.05
N LYS A 252 -18.17 -1.13 -11.56
CA LYS A 252 -19.55 -0.85 -11.16
C LYS A 252 -20.48 -0.69 -12.34
N GLU A 253 -19.97 -0.22 -13.48
CA GLU A 253 -20.75 0.00 -14.70
C GLU A 253 -20.94 -1.28 -15.54
N LYS A 254 -20.19 -2.36 -15.28
CA LYS A 254 -20.27 -3.62 -16.04
C LYS A 254 -21.15 -4.64 -15.31
N GLU A 255 -22.23 -5.04 -15.94
CA GLU A 255 -23.20 -6.03 -15.44
C GLU A 255 -22.86 -7.44 -15.95
N GLU A 256 -21.74 -7.99 -15.49
CA GLU A 256 -21.27 -9.32 -15.87
C GLU A 256 -21.01 -10.18 -14.62
N PRO A 257 -21.19 -11.51 -14.70
CA PRO A 257 -20.91 -12.40 -13.59
C PRO A 257 -19.40 -12.45 -13.29
N VAL A 258 -19.07 -12.46 -12.01
CA VAL A 258 -17.69 -12.60 -11.54
C VAL A 258 -17.48 -14.03 -11.05
N ILE A 259 -16.36 -14.61 -11.51
CA ILE A 259 -15.93 -15.96 -11.14
C ILE A 259 -14.75 -15.86 -10.20
N ARG A 260 -14.80 -16.59 -9.08
CA ARG A 260 -13.64 -16.72 -8.19
C ARG A 260 -12.48 -17.41 -8.91
N LYS A 261 -11.31 -16.79 -8.92
CA LYS A 261 -10.09 -17.28 -9.60
C LYS A 261 -9.06 -17.86 -8.62
N LEU A 262 -8.94 -17.25 -7.45
CA LEU A 262 -8.01 -17.71 -6.41
C LEU A 262 -8.76 -18.47 -5.32
N VAL A 263 -8.38 -19.72 -5.14
CA VAL A 263 -8.91 -20.61 -4.12
C VAL A 263 -7.73 -21.19 -3.36
N PRO A 264 -7.72 -21.18 -2.01
CA PRO A 264 -6.63 -21.78 -1.25
C PRO A 264 -6.42 -23.24 -1.64
N SER A 265 -5.18 -23.61 -1.88
CA SER A 265 -4.80 -25.00 -2.16
C SER A 265 -5.09 -25.88 -0.94
N SER A 266 -5.55 -27.11 -1.17
CA SER A 266 -5.62 -28.14 -0.13
C SER A 266 -4.24 -28.75 0.20
N GLN A 267 -3.27 -28.57 -0.70
CA GLN A 267 -1.90 -29.04 -0.50
C GLN A 267 -1.16 -28.11 0.45
N MET A 268 -0.59 -28.68 1.51
CA MET A 268 0.12 -27.95 2.56
C MET A 268 1.56 -28.38 2.66
N PHE A 269 2.44 -27.41 2.86
CA PHE A 269 3.88 -27.62 3.02
C PHE A 269 4.35 -27.08 4.37
N HIS A 270 5.49 -27.62 4.83
CA HIS A 270 6.21 -27.02 5.96
C HIS A 270 6.80 -25.68 5.55
N ARG A 271 6.83 -24.74 6.49
CA ARG A 271 7.53 -23.47 6.28
C ARG A 271 9.03 -23.74 6.15
N PRO A 272 9.69 -23.16 5.15
CA PRO A 272 11.14 -23.24 5.06
C PRO A 272 11.81 -22.45 6.18
N THR A 273 13.10 -22.67 6.39
CA THR A 273 13.91 -21.82 7.27
C THR A 273 13.86 -20.38 6.76
N PRO A 274 13.65 -19.39 7.65
CA PRO A 274 13.62 -17.99 7.26
C PRO A 274 14.93 -17.57 6.56
N MET A 275 14.78 -16.69 5.56
CA MET A 275 15.92 -16.14 4.83
C MET A 275 16.80 -15.29 5.74
N THR A 276 18.09 -15.42 5.59
CA THR A 276 19.07 -14.45 6.07
C THR A 276 19.03 -13.17 5.24
N GLU A 277 19.59 -12.09 5.73
CA GLU A 277 19.74 -10.85 4.97
C GLU A 277 20.49 -11.05 3.66
N ALA A 278 21.56 -11.82 3.68
CA ALA A 278 22.38 -12.10 2.51
C ALA A 278 21.57 -12.87 1.43
N GLU A 279 20.79 -13.87 1.83
CA GLU A 279 19.91 -14.62 0.93
C GLU A 279 18.82 -13.73 0.35
N PHE A 280 18.16 -12.91 1.18
CA PHE A 280 17.16 -11.95 0.71
C PHE A 280 17.74 -11.00 -0.33
N ARG A 281 18.88 -10.37 -0.04
CA ARG A 281 19.51 -9.41 -0.94
C ARG A 281 19.96 -10.07 -2.25
N TRP A 282 20.47 -11.30 -2.17
CA TRP A 282 20.87 -12.06 -3.35
C TRP A 282 19.68 -12.43 -4.23
N GLU A 283 18.63 -13.04 -3.65
CA GLU A 283 17.44 -13.44 -4.39
C GLU A 283 16.73 -12.24 -5.03
N HIS A 284 16.59 -11.14 -4.28
CA HIS A 284 15.99 -9.91 -4.78
C HIS A 284 16.83 -9.31 -5.92
N ASN A 285 18.16 -9.30 -5.79
CA ASN A 285 19.08 -8.77 -6.80
C ASN A 285 19.02 -9.53 -8.13
N GLN A 286 18.66 -10.80 -8.12
CA GLN A 286 18.52 -11.58 -9.35
C GLN A 286 17.26 -11.21 -10.16
N ASP A 287 16.30 -10.58 -9.55
CA ASP A 287 15.08 -10.09 -10.21
C ASP A 287 15.28 -8.62 -10.65
N ALA A 288 15.76 -8.44 -11.89
CA ALA A 288 16.05 -7.10 -12.43
C ALA A 288 14.81 -6.18 -12.41
N MET A 289 13.63 -6.71 -12.72
CA MET A 289 12.38 -5.95 -12.66
C MET A 289 12.13 -5.44 -11.25
N ALA A 290 12.26 -6.29 -10.24
CA ALA A 290 12.00 -5.93 -8.86
C ALA A 290 13.00 -4.90 -8.32
N VAL A 291 14.30 -5.05 -8.62
CA VAL A 291 15.35 -4.10 -8.24
C VAL A 291 15.07 -2.72 -8.83
N GLU A 292 14.78 -2.65 -10.14
CA GLU A 292 14.51 -1.37 -10.82
C GLU A 292 13.23 -0.71 -10.29
N LYS A 293 12.14 -1.47 -10.14
CA LYS A 293 10.83 -0.93 -9.72
C LYS A 293 10.79 -0.53 -8.25
N LEU A 294 11.45 -1.25 -7.37
CA LEU A 294 11.58 -0.85 -5.96
C LEU A 294 12.35 0.47 -5.84
N SER A 295 13.51 0.56 -6.48
CA SER A 295 14.34 1.77 -6.44
C SER A 295 13.63 2.97 -7.08
N GLU A 296 12.98 2.78 -8.22
CA GLU A 296 12.18 3.82 -8.89
C GLU A 296 11.01 4.28 -7.98
N GLY A 297 10.27 3.35 -7.38
CA GLY A 297 9.13 3.65 -6.52
C GLY A 297 9.51 4.48 -5.30
N ILE A 298 10.62 4.13 -4.64
CA ILE A 298 11.15 4.91 -3.51
C ILE A 298 11.49 6.33 -3.95
N ARG A 299 12.19 6.50 -5.09
CA ARG A 299 12.54 7.84 -5.62
C ARG A 299 11.30 8.67 -5.97
N LEU A 300 10.32 8.08 -6.65
CA LEU A 300 9.10 8.79 -7.04
C LEU A 300 8.27 9.23 -5.84
N PHE A 301 8.11 8.38 -4.84
CA PHE A 301 7.41 8.74 -3.61
C PHE A 301 8.14 9.85 -2.85
N ALA A 302 9.48 9.83 -2.83
CA ALA A 302 10.26 10.92 -2.24
C ALA A 302 10.12 12.24 -3.02
N VAL A 303 9.99 12.20 -4.35
CA VAL A 303 9.72 13.39 -5.18
C VAL A 303 8.35 13.97 -4.84
N ASP A 304 7.32 13.15 -4.76
CA ASP A 304 5.96 13.62 -4.45
C ASP A 304 5.85 14.12 -3.01
N GLN A 305 6.56 13.48 -2.07
CA GLN A 305 6.69 13.96 -0.70
C GLN A 305 7.30 15.37 -0.64
N ARG A 306 8.38 15.64 -1.40
CA ARG A 306 8.97 16.98 -1.46
C ARG A 306 8.02 18.02 -2.04
N LYS A 307 7.27 17.68 -3.08
CA LYS A 307 6.23 18.58 -3.63
C LYS A 307 5.16 18.93 -2.59
N LEU A 308 4.77 17.96 -1.78
CA LEU A 308 3.84 18.19 -0.67
C LEU A 308 4.45 19.09 0.39
N GLU A 309 5.71 18.87 0.76
CA GLU A 309 6.47 19.71 1.69
C GLU A 309 6.62 21.14 1.17
N ASP A 310 6.92 21.33 -0.13
CA ASP A 310 6.98 22.66 -0.78
C ASP A 310 5.63 23.40 -0.71
N LEU A 311 4.54 22.68 -0.92
CA LEU A 311 3.19 23.24 -0.79
C LEU A 311 2.93 23.72 0.65
N LEU A 312 3.35 22.97 1.64
CA LEU A 312 3.21 23.33 3.05
C LEU A 312 4.13 24.47 3.44
N ALA A 313 5.40 24.45 2.99
CA ALA A 313 6.38 25.51 3.25
C ALA A 313 5.94 26.88 2.72
N ALA A 314 5.26 26.90 1.59
CA ALA A 314 4.72 28.14 0.99
C ALA A 314 3.61 28.79 1.84
N LYS A 315 3.06 28.07 2.82
CA LYS A 315 1.96 28.51 3.69
C LYS A 315 2.37 28.68 5.16
N LEU A 316 3.57 28.19 5.53
CA LEU A 316 4.17 28.36 6.85
C LEU A 316 4.81 29.75 7.01
#